data_84424577ee6d8224028b377635062e1d
#
_entry.id   84424577ee6d8224028b377635062e1d
#
_cell.length_a   1.000
_cell.length_b   1.000
_cell.length_c   1.000
_cell.angle_alpha   90.00
_cell.angle_beta   90.00
_cell.angle_gamma   90.00
#
_symmetry.space_group_name_H-M   'P 1'
#
loop_
_entity.id
_entity.type
_entity.pdbx_description
1 polymer ?
#
loop_
_entity_poly.entity_id
_entity_poly.type
_entity_poly.pdbx_seq_one_letter_code
_entity_poly.pdbx_strand_id
1 'polypeptide(L)'
;MGFLEGKTAIITGGGRAVLKDGSCGSIGYGIATAYAKEGANLVITGRNVQKLEDAKEELERLYGIKVLPIQADVSAGNDNAATVQNVIDKTIEEFGRIDVLINNAQASASGVSLAEHTTDQFDLAIYSGLYA
;
A
#
# COMPACT_ATOMS: atom_id res chain seq x y z
N MET A 1 -24.11 3.50 0.49
CA MET A 1 -23.71 3.15 1.87
C MET A 1 -22.94 1.85 1.84
N GLY A 2 -21.69 1.87 2.27
CA GLY A 2 -20.83 0.71 2.17
C GLY A 2 -20.77 -0.09 3.48
N PHE A 3 -20.48 -1.38 3.36
CA PHE A 3 -20.39 -2.27 4.54
C PHE A 3 -19.08 -2.07 5.34
N LEU A 4 -18.13 -1.29 4.82
CA LEU A 4 -16.89 -0.93 5.53
C LEU A 4 -16.93 0.48 6.12
N GLU A 5 -18.08 1.13 6.12
CA GLU A 5 -18.21 2.46 6.68
C GLU A 5 -17.83 2.46 8.17
N GLY A 6 -16.97 3.43 8.56
CA GLY A 6 -16.39 3.50 9.91
C GLY A 6 -15.23 2.56 10.17
N LYS A 7 -14.84 1.72 9.21
CA LYS A 7 -13.68 0.84 9.30
C LYS A 7 -12.43 1.51 8.77
N THR A 8 -11.28 1.08 9.26
CA THR A 8 -9.96 1.55 8.80
C THR A 8 -9.15 0.39 8.26
N ALA A 9 -8.67 0.54 7.03
CA ALA A 9 -7.83 -0.46 6.37
C ALA A 9 -6.45 0.11 6.07
N ILE A 10 -5.42 -0.67 6.38
CA ILE A 10 -4.03 -0.38 5.97
C ILE A 10 -3.73 -1.22 4.73
N ILE A 11 -3.25 -0.59 3.68
CA ILE A 11 -2.86 -1.24 2.43
C ILE A 11 -1.42 -0.87 2.11
N THR A 12 -0.53 -1.85 2.17
CA THR A 12 0.87 -1.62 1.77
C THR A 12 0.97 -1.65 0.25
N GLY A 13 1.79 -0.74 -0.33
CA GLY A 13 1.91 -0.62 -1.78
C GLY A 13 0.68 -0.01 -2.44
N GLY A 14 0.04 0.96 -1.80
CA GLY A 14 -1.23 1.55 -2.26
C GLY A 14 -1.12 2.77 -3.18
N GLY A 15 0.07 3.14 -3.62
CA GLY A 15 0.28 4.29 -4.49
C GLY A 15 -0.38 4.13 -5.86
N ARG A 16 -0.88 5.26 -6.42
CA ARG A 16 -1.50 5.26 -7.74
C ARG A 16 -0.43 5.13 -8.82
N ALA A 17 -0.47 4.06 -9.57
CA ALA A 17 0.33 3.88 -10.78
C ALA A 17 -0.56 3.91 -12.02
N VAL A 18 -0.09 4.57 -13.06
CA VAL A 18 -0.84 4.73 -14.33
C VAL A 18 -0.07 4.04 -15.44
N LEU A 19 -0.73 3.21 -16.19
CA LEU A 19 -0.19 2.57 -17.40
C LEU A 19 -0.14 3.55 -18.55
N LYS A 20 0.57 3.17 -19.63
CA LYS A 20 0.73 4.03 -20.81
C LYS A 20 -0.61 4.42 -21.47
N ASP A 21 -1.62 3.59 -21.33
CA ASP A 21 -2.97 3.82 -21.85
C ASP A 21 -3.86 4.66 -20.90
N GLY A 22 -3.30 5.13 -19.78
CA GLY A 22 -4.02 5.91 -18.78
C GLY A 22 -4.80 5.11 -17.75
N SER A 23 -4.82 3.78 -17.85
CA SER A 23 -5.47 2.92 -16.86
C SER A 23 -4.62 2.76 -15.61
N CYS A 24 -5.25 2.37 -14.49
CA CYS A 24 -4.51 2.07 -13.27
C CYS A 24 -3.85 0.70 -13.35
N GLY A 25 -2.54 0.66 -13.16
CA GLY A 25 -1.76 -0.56 -13.21
C GLY A 25 -1.36 -1.12 -11.85
N SER A 26 -1.81 -0.52 -10.76
CA SER A 26 -1.42 -0.92 -9.40
C SER A 26 -2.51 -1.77 -8.73
N ILE A 27 -2.13 -2.97 -8.28
CA ILE A 27 -3.03 -3.86 -7.53
C ILE A 27 -3.45 -3.21 -6.21
N GLY A 28 -2.50 -2.63 -5.48
CA GLY A 28 -2.78 -1.98 -4.20
C GLY A 28 -3.75 -0.81 -4.33
N TYR A 29 -3.61 0.00 -5.36
CA TYR A 29 -4.55 1.07 -5.65
C TYR A 29 -5.94 0.54 -6.02
N GLY A 30 -6.00 -0.56 -6.75
CA GLY A 30 -7.27 -1.23 -7.06
C GLY A 30 -7.99 -1.72 -5.81
N ILE A 31 -7.25 -2.33 -4.88
CA ILE A 31 -7.79 -2.74 -3.57
C ILE A 31 -8.28 -1.51 -2.79
N ALA A 32 -7.46 -0.45 -2.73
CA ALA A 32 -7.82 0.80 -2.07
C ALA A 32 -9.13 1.39 -2.64
N THR A 33 -9.26 1.38 -3.96
CA THR A 33 -10.47 1.84 -4.64
C THR A 33 -11.71 1.03 -4.23
N ALA A 34 -11.58 -0.29 -4.20
CA ALA A 34 -12.68 -1.16 -3.79
C ALA A 34 -13.12 -0.87 -2.34
N TYR A 35 -12.16 -0.71 -1.44
CA TYR A 35 -12.43 -0.41 -0.03
C TYR A 35 -13.04 0.99 0.14
N ALA A 36 -12.55 1.98 -0.62
CA ALA A 36 -13.10 3.33 -0.61
C ALA A 36 -14.56 3.36 -1.05
N LYS A 37 -14.92 2.58 -2.07
CA LYS A 37 -16.31 2.44 -2.53
C LYS A 37 -17.23 1.92 -1.43
N GLU A 38 -16.70 1.11 -0.52
CA GLU A 38 -17.46 0.56 0.59
C GLU A 38 -17.38 1.40 1.87
N GLY A 39 -16.81 2.61 1.78
CA GLY A 39 -16.82 3.61 2.85
C GLY A 39 -15.67 3.52 3.84
N ALA A 40 -14.68 2.66 3.62
CA ALA A 40 -13.54 2.54 4.53
C ALA A 40 -12.65 3.78 4.48
N ASN A 41 -12.12 4.16 5.64
CA ASN A 41 -10.97 5.06 5.70
C ASN A 41 -9.71 4.24 5.44
N LEU A 42 -8.73 4.86 4.78
CA LEU A 42 -7.57 4.14 4.27
C LEU A 42 -6.26 4.72 4.81
N VAL A 43 -5.34 3.84 5.13
CA VAL A 43 -3.92 4.14 5.27
C VAL A 43 -3.20 3.43 4.13
N ILE A 44 -2.48 4.18 3.32
CA ILE A 44 -1.72 3.62 2.20
C ILE A 44 -0.25 3.89 2.40
N THR A 45 0.58 2.88 2.19
CA THR A 45 2.03 3.01 2.29
C THR A 45 2.69 2.77 0.95
N GLY A 46 3.87 3.31 0.78
CA GLY A 46 4.68 3.13 -0.40
C GLY A 46 5.97 3.95 -0.31
N ARG A 47 6.84 3.75 -1.26
CA ARG A 47 8.13 4.45 -1.31
C ARG A 47 8.06 5.76 -2.10
N ASN A 48 7.10 5.91 -2.99
CA ASN A 48 6.95 7.07 -3.86
C ASN A 48 5.85 8.01 -3.33
N VAL A 49 6.27 9.14 -2.77
CA VAL A 49 5.37 10.14 -2.16
C VAL A 49 4.34 10.66 -3.16
N GLN A 50 4.75 10.96 -4.40
CA GLN A 50 3.84 11.51 -5.40
C GLN A 50 2.71 10.54 -5.76
N LYS A 51 3.03 9.26 -5.90
CA LYS A 51 2.01 8.23 -6.16
C LYS A 51 1.02 8.09 -4.99
N LEU A 52 1.51 8.24 -3.76
CA LEU A 52 0.66 8.22 -2.56
C LEU A 52 -0.26 9.44 -2.51
N GLU A 53 0.26 10.62 -2.79
CA GLU A 53 -0.53 11.85 -2.81
C GLU A 53 -1.58 11.84 -3.92
N ASP A 54 -1.24 11.34 -5.10
CA ASP A 54 -2.18 11.18 -6.21
C ASP A 54 -3.32 10.22 -5.83
N ALA A 55 -3.00 9.12 -5.15
CA ALA A 55 -3.99 8.17 -4.66
C ALA A 55 -4.92 8.83 -3.63
N LYS A 56 -4.36 9.55 -2.66
CA LYS A 56 -5.12 10.28 -1.65
C LYS A 56 -6.11 11.24 -2.29
N GLU A 57 -5.62 12.10 -3.16
CA GLU A 57 -6.44 13.12 -3.83
C GLU A 57 -7.62 12.48 -4.58
N GLU A 58 -7.35 11.47 -5.39
CA GLU A 58 -8.38 10.84 -6.20
C GLU A 58 -9.40 10.10 -5.35
N LEU A 59 -8.96 9.31 -4.38
CA LEU A 59 -9.87 8.52 -3.56
C LEU A 59 -10.74 9.38 -2.64
N GLU A 60 -10.18 10.43 -2.05
CA GLU A 60 -10.96 11.38 -1.24
C GLU A 60 -11.97 12.14 -2.09
N ARG A 61 -11.57 12.57 -3.29
CA ARG A 61 -12.44 13.30 -4.21
C ARG A 61 -13.61 12.45 -4.72
N LEU A 62 -13.33 11.19 -5.08
CA LEU A 62 -14.33 10.32 -5.70
C LEU A 62 -15.28 9.67 -4.69
N TYR A 63 -14.80 9.35 -3.50
CA TYR A 63 -15.55 8.51 -2.56
C TYR A 63 -15.86 9.18 -1.22
N GLY A 64 -15.29 10.35 -0.95
CA GLY A 64 -15.57 11.10 0.26
C GLY A 64 -15.03 10.48 1.56
N ILE A 65 -14.13 9.51 1.46
CA ILE A 65 -13.46 8.89 2.60
C ILE A 65 -12.19 9.66 2.95
N LYS A 66 -11.52 9.30 4.05
CA LYS A 66 -10.23 9.86 4.41
C LYS A 66 -9.11 8.89 4.08
N VAL A 67 -8.03 9.42 3.52
CA VAL A 67 -6.83 8.65 3.18
C VAL A 67 -5.63 9.27 3.86
N LEU A 68 -4.88 8.45 4.62
CA LEU A 68 -3.62 8.82 5.24
C LEU A 68 -2.48 8.15 4.47
N PRO A 69 -1.71 8.91 3.68
CA PRO A 69 -0.54 8.36 3.00
C PRO A 69 0.67 8.39 3.95
N ILE A 70 1.43 7.30 3.98
CA ILE A 70 2.65 7.20 4.77
C ILE A 70 3.76 6.68 3.88
N GLN A 71 4.80 7.49 3.69
CA GLN A 71 6.00 7.02 3.00
C GLN A 71 6.71 6.00 3.88
N ALA A 72 6.77 4.77 3.43
CA ALA A 72 7.40 3.67 4.17
C ALA A 72 7.84 2.57 3.23
N ASP A 73 9.02 2.03 3.49
CA ASP A 73 9.47 0.77 2.91
C ASP A 73 9.27 -0.32 3.97
N VAL A 74 8.28 -1.17 3.76
CA VAL A 74 7.92 -2.23 4.71
C VAL A 74 8.70 -3.53 4.51
N SER A 75 9.68 -3.55 3.62
CA SER A 75 10.56 -4.70 3.43
C SER A 75 11.23 -5.10 4.74
N ALA A 76 11.40 -6.40 4.94
CA ALA A 76 12.13 -6.91 6.11
C ALA A 76 13.59 -6.43 6.07
N GLY A 77 14.10 -6.01 7.21
CA GLY A 77 15.45 -5.47 7.35
C GLY A 77 15.65 -4.86 8.73
N ASN A 78 16.79 -4.21 8.93
CA ASN A 78 17.20 -3.72 10.24
C ASN A 78 16.23 -2.71 10.87
N ASP A 79 15.60 -1.87 10.08
CA ASP A 79 14.69 -0.83 10.55
C ASP A 79 13.22 -1.15 10.32
N ASN A 80 12.90 -2.36 9.90
CA ASN A 80 11.54 -2.77 9.57
C ASN A 80 10.60 -2.59 10.76
N ALA A 81 10.99 -3.02 11.95
CA ALA A 81 10.15 -2.91 13.14
C ALA A 81 9.79 -1.45 13.48
N ALA A 82 10.76 -0.53 13.38
CA ALA A 82 10.52 0.89 13.63
C ALA A 82 9.59 1.50 12.56
N THR A 83 9.79 1.13 11.30
CA THR A 83 8.95 1.57 10.18
C THR A 83 7.51 1.10 10.37
N VAL A 84 7.31 -0.17 10.68
CA VAL A 84 5.99 -0.76 10.92
C VAL A 84 5.32 -0.09 12.12
N GLN A 85 6.05 0.09 13.22
CA GLN A 85 5.51 0.76 14.41
C GLN A 85 5.05 2.18 14.10
N ASN A 86 5.80 2.92 13.29
CA ASN A 86 5.41 4.26 12.87
C ASN A 86 4.10 4.26 12.07
N VAL A 87 3.90 3.29 11.18
CA VAL A 87 2.66 3.15 10.42
C VAL A 87 1.48 2.90 11.35
N ILE A 88 1.65 1.99 12.31
CA ILE A 88 0.62 1.67 13.30
C ILE A 88 0.28 2.89 14.16
N ASP A 89 1.30 3.56 14.70
CA ASP A 89 1.13 4.72 15.58
C ASP A 89 0.38 5.86 14.86
N LYS A 90 0.76 6.17 13.63
CA LYS A 90 0.10 7.21 12.82
C LYS A 90 -1.34 6.83 12.48
N THR A 91 -1.60 5.55 12.22
CA THR A 91 -2.95 5.06 11.95
C THR A 91 -3.85 5.22 13.18
N ILE A 92 -3.38 4.84 14.34
CA ILE A 92 -4.13 4.97 15.59
C ILE A 92 -4.33 6.45 15.96
N GLU A 93 -3.33 7.29 15.75
CA GLU A 93 -3.44 8.74 15.99
C GLU A 93 -4.52 9.37 15.11
N GLU A 94 -4.59 9.01 13.83
CA GLU A 94 -5.53 9.62 12.88
C GLU A 94 -6.93 9.00 12.98
N PHE A 95 -7.06 7.69 13.08
CA PHE A 95 -8.34 6.99 12.98
C PHE A 95 -8.79 6.28 14.25
N GLY A 96 -7.89 6.04 15.20
CA GLY A 96 -8.20 5.38 16.47
C GLY A 96 -8.46 3.88 16.39
N ARG A 97 -8.35 3.26 15.21
CA ARG A 97 -8.64 1.84 15.01
C ARG A 97 -7.94 1.28 13.78
N ILE A 98 -7.75 -0.01 13.76
CA ILE A 98 -7.29 -0.78 12.60
C ILE A 98 -8.18 -2.01 12.50
N ASP A 99 -8.90 -2.14 11.39
CA ASP A 99 -9.82 -3.27 11.18
C ASP A 99 -9.28 -4.27 10.16
N VAL A 100 -8.53 -3.78 9.16
CA VAL A 100 -8.04 -4.61 8.06
C VAL A 100 -6.58 -4.24 7.76
N LEU A 101 -5.77 -5.25 7.50
CA LEU A 101 -4.41 -5.10 6.98
C LEU A 101 -4.28 -5.90 5.69
N ILE A 102 -3.91 -5.22 4.61
CA ILE A 102 -3.61 -5.83 3.32
C ILE A 102 -2.11 -5.76 3.06
N ASN A 103 -1.44 -6.88 3.16
CA ASN A 103 -0.02 -7.01 2.84
C ASN A 103 0.13 -7.22 1.33
N ASN A 104 0.20 -6.11 0.58
CA ASN A 104 0.28 -6.11 -0.88
C ASN A 104 1.66 -5.71 -1.40
N ALA A 105 2.42 -4.91 -0.67
CA ALA A 105 3.71 -4.39 -1.13
C ALA A 105 4.68 -5.53 -1.45
N GLN A 106 5.32 -5.46 -2.62
CA GLN A 106 6.35 -6.40 -3.05
C GLN A 106 7.24 -5.73 -4.11
N ALA A 107 8.51 -6.08 -4.11
CA ALA A 107 9.42 -5.76 -5.19
C ALA A 107 9.94 -7.06 -5.82
N SER A 108 10.16 -7.05 -7.12
CA SER A 108 10.68 -8.21 -7.84
C SER A 108 11.50 -7.75 -9.06
N ALA A 109 12.41 -8.60 -9.51
CA ALA A 109 13.11 -8.40 -10.77
C ALA A 109 12.24 -8.95 -11.90
N SER A 110 11.43 -8.08 -12.52
CA SER A 110 10.58 -8.46 -13.64
C SER A 110 11.41 -8.59 -14.94
N GLY A 111 10.95 -9.46 -15.84
CA GLY A 111 11.58 -9.68 -17.13
C GLY A 111 12.83 -10.58 -17.09
N VAL A 112 13.12 -11.19 -15.95
CA VAL A 112 14.27 -12.12 -15.79
C VAL A 112 13.73 -13.54 -15.71
N SER A 113 14.26 -14.44 -16.54
CA SER A 113 13.88 -15.86 -16.51
C SER A 113 14.36 -16.53 -15.22
N LEU A 114 13.73 -17.62 -14.84
CA LEU A 114 14.13 -18.38 -13.66
C LEU A 114 15.59 -18.83 -13.74
N ALA A 115 16.04 -19.23 -14.92
CA ALA A 115 17.43 -19.68 -15.15
C ALA A 115 18.46 -18.57 -14.96
N GLU A 116 18.08 -17.32 -15.19
CA GLU A 116 18.95 -16.14 -15.08
C GLU A 116 18.81 -15.40 -13.76
N HIS A 117 17.88 -15.81 -12.90
CA HIS A 117 17.63 -15.21 -11.61
C HIS A 117 18.83 -15.37 -10.68
N THR A 118 19.26 -14.26 -10.09
CA THR A 118 20.32 -14.29 -9.06
C THR A 118 19.72 -14.50 -7.68
N THR A 119 20.55 -14.89 -6.72
CA THR A 119 20.14 -15.00 -5.31
C THR A 119 19.62 -13.66 -4.78
N ASP A 120 20.29 -12.55 -5.12
CA ASP A 120 19.87 -11.22 -4.67
C ASP A 120 18.50 -10.84 -5.24
N GLN A 121 18.20 -11.20 -6.46
CA GLN A 121 16.87 -10.96 -7.08
C GLN A 121 15.79 -11.80 -6.40
N PHE A 122 16.08 -13.05 -6.07
CA PHE A 122 15.19 -13.91 -5.31
C PHE A 122 14.94 -13.34 -3.91
N ASP A 123 15.99 -12.95 -3.21
CA ASP A 123 15.91 -12.37 -1.87
C ASP A 123 15.12 -11.06 -1.86
N LEU A 124 15.25 -10.23 -2.90
CA LEU A 124 14.46 -9.02 -3.03
C LEU A 124 12.96 -9.30 -2.94
N ALA A 125 12.48 -10.31 -3.66
CA ALA A 125 11.06 -10.68 -3.63
C ALA A 125 10.64 -11.25 -2.27
N ILE A 126 11.47 -12.11 -1.68
CA ILE A 126 11.18 -12.74 -0.38
C ILE A 126 11.13 -11.71 0.76
N TYR A 127 12.14 -10.84 0.85
CA TYR A 127 12.22 -9.86 1.94
C TYR A 127 11.24 -8.70 1.77
N SER A 128 10.92 -8.30 0.55
CA SER A 128 9.93 -7.25 0.31
C SER A 128 8.49 -7.73 0.40
N GLY A 129 8.23 -9.01 0.16
CA GLY A 129 6.90 -9.60 0.14
C GLY A 129 6.62 -10.51 1.32
N LEU A 130 7.27 -11.67 1.37
CA LEU A 130 6.95 -12.73 2.35
C LEU A 130 7.30 -12.33 3.78
N TYR A 131 8.46 -11.70 3.99
CA TYR A 131 8.95 -11.32 5.32
C TYR A 131 8.60 -9.89 5.73
N ALA A 132 7.98 -9.15 4.85
CA ALA A 132 7.60 -7.76 5.14
C ALA A 132 6.53 -7.64 6.23
#